data_2071c25f823db4a89ce5d2f9f7d5a291
#
_entry.id   2071c25f823db4a89ce5d2f9f7d5a291
#
_cell.length_a   1.000
_cell.length_b   1.000
_cell.length_c   1.000
_cell.angle_alpha   90.00
_cell.angle_beta   90.00
_cell.angle_gamma   90.00
#
_symmetry.space_group_name_H-M   'P 1'
#
loop_
_entity.id
_entity.type
_entity.pdbx_description
1 polymer ?
#
loop_
_entity_poly.entity_id
_entity_poly.type
_entity_poly.pdbx_seq_one_letter_code
_entity_poly.pdbx_strand_id
1 'polypeptide(L)'
;MLFKLIKFSFVLYFTTLFSAAYANECFVLYKAKKDNPLKLHLGLIQINGQCASHDIEGITHQRLNSSGWKLLKIVKFTGKIEVEKMEKDLGDYFLKY
;
A
#
# COMPACT_ATOMS: atom_id res chain seq x y z
N MET A 1 -8.77 18.75 43.61
CA MET A 1 -7.93 17.55 43.48
C MET A 1 -8.52 16.51 42.58
N LEU A 2 -9.78 16.17 42.68
CA LEU A 2 -10.45 15.16 41.80
C LEU A 2 -10.47 15.55 40.33
N PHE A 3 -10.59 16.82 40.03
CA PHE A 3 -10.63 17.29 38.64
C PHE A 3 -9.31 17.16 37.89
N LYS A 4 -8.19 17.17 38.54
CA LYS A 4 -6.86 16.98 37.93
C LYS A 4 -6.63 15.53 37.49
N LEU A 5 -7.14 14.58 38.25
CA LEU A 5 -7.04 13.15 37.94
C LEU A 5 -7.87 12.77 36.73
N ILE A 6 -9.06 13.37 36.58
CA ILE A 6 -9.95 13.11 35.45
C ILE A 6 -9.36 13.66 34.14
N LYS A 7 -8.73 14.81 34.15
CA LYS A 7 -8.05 15.40 33.01
C LYS A 7 -6.85 14.56 32.53
N PHE A 8 -6.14 13.98 33.46
CA PHE A 8 -4.97 13.13 33.14
C PHE A 8 -5.38 11.84 32.47
N SER A 9 -6.46 11.22 32.91
CA SER A 9 -7.01 10.01 32.31
C SER A 9 -7.49 10.24 30.85
N PHE A 10 -8.05 11.40 30.58
CA PHE A 10 -8.54 11.76 29.25
C PHE A 10 -7.39 11.93 28.24
N VAL A 11 -6.28 12.53 28.64
CA VAL A 11 -5.11 12.72 27.77
C VAL A 11 -4.46 11.38 27.40
N LEU A 12 -4.39 10.43 28.31
CA LEU A 12 -3.87 9.09 28.05
C LEU A 12 -4.73 8.30 27.08
N TYR A 13 -6.02 8.47 27.13
CA TYR A 13 -6.96 7.81 26.21
C TYR A 13 -6.81 8.34 24.78
N PHE A 14 -6.55 9.62 24.60
CA PHE A 14 -6.39 10.25 23.30
C PHE A 14 -5.11 9.77 22.59
N THR A 15 -4.02 9.53 23.32
CA THR A 15 -2.76 9.05 22.74
C THR A 15 -2.85 7.61 22.24
N THR A 16 -3.69 6.75 22.79
CA THR A 16 -3.86 5.37 22.30
C THR A 16 -4.62 5.27 20.98
N LEU A 17 -5.47 6.22 20.65
CA LEU A 17 -6.20 6.25 19.37
C LEU A 17 -5.31 6.59 18.18
N PHE A 18 -4.19 7.29 18.39
CA PHE A 18 -3.32 7.75 17.32
C PHE A 18 -2.46 6.63 16.70
N SER A 19 -2.12 5.58 17.46
CA SER A 19 -1.27 4.49 16.97
C SER A 19 -1.98 3.48 16.06
N ALA A 20 -3.32 3.49 16.01
CA ALA A 20 -4.09 2.58 15.15
C ALA A 20 -4.14 3.01 13.68
N ALA A 21 -3.79 4.26 13.35
CA ALA A 21 -3.91 4.81 12.01
C ALA A 21 -2.84 4.32 11.03
N TYR A 22 -1.72 3.77 11.51
CA TYR A 22 -0.59 3.34 10.69
C TYR A 22 -0.67 1.88 10.21
N ALA A 23 -1.66 1.11 10.69
CA ALA A 23 -1.77 -0.32 10.38
C ALA A 23 -2.53 -0.62 9.08
N ASN A 24 -3.00 0.41 8.33
CA ASN A 24 -3.95 0.24 7.24
C ASN A 24 -3.39 0.65 5.88
N GLU A 25 -2.18 0.20 5.55
CA GLU A 25 -1.62 0.39 4.22
C GLU A 25 -1.37 -0.96 3.57
N CYS A 26 -1.76 -1.08 2.31
CA CYS A 26 -1.55 -2.27 1.50
C CYS A 26 -0.60 -1.95 0.36
N PHE A 27 0.53 -2.62 0.33
CA PHE A 27 1.49 -2.54 -0.76
C PHE A 27 1.47 -3.82 -1.56
N VAL A 28 1.34 -3.71 -2.87
CA VAL A 28 1.16 -4.85 -3.77
C VAL A 28 2.29 -4.87 -4.79
N LEU A 29 3.08 -5.94 -4.76
CA LEU A 29 4.10 -6.20 -5.76
C LEU A 29 3.46 -7.00 -6.91
N TYR A 30 3.57 -6.51 -8.12
CA TYR A 30 2.91 -7.07 -9.29
C TYR A 30 3.84 -7.17 -10.49
N LYS A 31 3.48 -8.02 -11.46
CA LYS A 31 4.07 -8.07 -12.79
C LYS A 31 3.06 -7.64 -13.83
N ALA A 32 3.50 -6.83 -14.78
CA ALA A 32 2.67 -6.33 -15.84
C ALA A 32 3.37 -6.40 -17.19
N LYS A 33 2.57 -6.37 -18.26
CA LYS A 33 3.07 -6.36 -19.63
C LYS A 33 2.39 -5.33 -20.51
N LYS A 34 3.06 -4.97 -21.58
CA LYS A 34 2.53 -4.16 -22.67
C LYS A 34 2.93 -4.84 -23.99
N ASP A 35 2.02 -4.91 -24.95
CA ASP A 35 2.27 -5.53 -26.26
C ASP A 35 2.59 -4.48 -27.32
N ASN A 36 3.24 -4.92 -28.42
CA ASN A 36 3.53 -4.15 -29.62
C ASN A 36 4.41 -2.91 -29.45
N PRO A 37 5.67 -3.02 -29.03
CA PRO A 37 6.44 -4.22 -28.73
C PRO A 37 6.21 -4.73 -27.31
N LEU A 38 6.53 -5.99 -27.06
CA LEU A 38 6.41 -6.58 -25.74
C LEU A 38 7.35 -5.91 -24.74
N LYS A 39 6.77 -5.40 -23.67
CA LYS A 39 7.50 -4.84 -22.54
C LYS A 39 6.97 -5.46 -21.26
N LEU A 40 7.88 -5.71 -20.33
CA LEU A 40 7.55 -6.28 -19.03
C LEU A 40 8.07 -5.36 -17.93
N HIS A 41 7.33 -5.27 -16.81
CA HIS A 41 7.87 -4.62 -15.63
C HIS A 41 7.37 -5.28 -14.35
N LEU A 42 8.19 -5.17 -13.31
CA LEU A 42 7.84 -5.47 -11.94
C LEU A 42 7.63 -4.14 -11.22
N GLY A 43 6.49 -3.96 -10.58
CA GLY A 43 6.15 -2.71 -9.94
C GLY A 43 5.49 -2.89 -8.59
N LEU A 44 5.32 -1.80 -7.88
CA LEU A 44 4.66 -1.73 -6.59
C LEU A 44 3.59 -0.66 -6.62
N ILE A 45 2.40 -0.99 -6.12
CA ILE A 45 1.33 -0.02 -5.90
C ILE A 45 0.95 0.02 -4.44
N GLN A 46 0.43 1.15 -4.02
CA GLN A 46 -0.12 1.36 -2.68
C GLN A 46 -1.63 1.50 -2.75
N ILE A 47 -2.33 0.74 -1.90
CA ILE A 47 -3.77 0.82 -1.76
C ILE A 47 -4.08 1.21 -0.32
N ASN A 48 -4.93 2.21 -0.14
CA ASN A 48 -5.34 2.65 1.20
C ASN A 48 -6.23 1.59 1.84
N GLY A 49 -5.89 1.22 3.08
CA GLY A 49 -6.61 0.20 3.83
C GLY A 49 -5.90 -1.14 3.84
N GLN A 50 -6.51 -2.11 4.52
CA GLN A 50 -5.95 -3.46 4.62
C GLN A 50 -6.11 -4.22 3.30
N CYS A 51 -5.12 -5.00 2.93
CA CYS A 51 -5.18 -5.82 1.72
C CYS A 51 -6.40 -6.75 1.70
N ALA A 52 -6.74 -7.36 2.84
CA ALA A 52 -7.86 -8.29 2.94
C ALA A 52 -9.23 -7.63 2.73
N SER A 53 -9.32 -6.30 2.85
CA SER A 53 -10.58 -5.56 2.71
C SER A 53 -10.89 -5.14 1.28
N HIS A 54 -10.00 -5.43 0.32
CA HIS A 54 -10.11 -4.97 -1.05
C HIS A 54 -10.01 -6.12 -2.05
N ASP A 55 -10.62 -5.91 -3.21
CA ASP A 55 -10.34 -6.71 -4.41
C ASP A 55 -9.02 -6.22 -5.03
N ILE A 56 -7.91 -6.73 -4.51
CA ILE A 56 -6.57 -6.28 -4.88
C ILE A 56 -6.28 -6.49 -6.36
N GLU A 57 -6.65 -7.65 -6.89
CA GLU A 57 -6.44 -7.97 -8.31
C GLU A 57 -7.20 -7.02 -9.22
N GLY A 58 -8.48 -6.77 -8.92
CA GLY A 58 -9.32 -5.86 -9.70
C GLY A 58 -8.82 -4.43 -9.65
N ILE A 59 -8.44 -3.93 -8.48
CA ILE A 59 -7.92 -2.57 -8.31
C ILE A 59 -6.60 -2.40 -9.06
N THR A 60 -5.69 -3.34 -8.94
CA THR A 60 -4.39 -3.31 -9.61
C THR A 60 -4.57 -3.36 -11.13
N HIS A 61 -5.41 -4.26 -11.61
CA HIS A 61 -5.74 -4.38 -13.03
C HIS A 61 -6.28 -3.05 -13.59
N GLN A 62 -7.22 -2.44 -12.90
CA GLN A 62 -7.84 -1.20 -13.34
C GLN A 62 -6.84 -0.04 -13.41
N ARG A 63 -5.99 0.11 -12.39
CA ARG A 63 -4.97 1.16 -12.39
C ARG A 63 -3.95 0.99 -13.51
N LEU A 64 -3.48 -0.22 -13.73
CA LEU A 64 -2.53 -0.53 -14.80
C LEU A 64 -3.15 -0.34 -16.17
N ASN A 65 -4.39 -0.78 -16.35
CA ASN A 65 -5.10 -0.67 -17.61
C ASN A 65 -5.28 0.79 -18.04
N SER A 66 -5.52 1.68 -17.08
CA SER A 66 -5.63 3.13 -17.35
C SER A 66 -4.35 3.72 -17.93
N SER A 67 -3.21 3.09 -17.70
CA SER A 67 -1.90 3.51 -18.21
C SER A 67 -1.40 2.64 -19.37
N GLY A 68 -2.25 1.78 -19.91
CA GLY A 68 -1.92 0.93 -21.05
C GLY A 68 -1.16 -0.36 -20.70
N TRP A 69 -1.14 -0.74 -19.43
CA TRP A 69 -0.48 -1.96 -18.98
C TRP A 69 -1.49 -3.05 -18.64
N LYS A 70 -1.11 -4.29 -18.87
CA LYS A 70 -1.93 -5.46 -18.53
C LYS A 70 -1.31 -6.18 -17.34
N LEU A 71 -2.09 -6.38 -16.28
CA LEU A 71 -1.65 -7.16 -15.13
C LEU A 71 -1.43 -8.61 -15.51
N LEU A 72 -0.25 -9.14 -15.23
CA LEU A 72 0.05 -10.56 -15.41
C LEU A 72 -0.24 -11.35 -14.14
N LYS A 73 0.28 -10.89 -13.00
CA LYS A 73 -0.01 -11.52 -11.72
C LYS A 73 0.36 -10.62 -10.55
N ILE A 74 -0.30 -10.87 -9.43
CA ILE A 74 0.10 -10.33 -8.13
C ILE A 74 1.21 -11.25 -7.59
N VAL A 75 2.38 -10.67 -7.28
CA VAL A 75 3.50 -11.44 -6.77
C VAL A 75 3.38 -11.67 -5.27
N LYS A 76 3.18 -10.59 -4.51
CA LYS A 76 2.97 -10.67 -3.06
C LYS A 76 2.43 -9.35 -2.50
N PHE A 77 1.90 -9.43 -1.29
CA PHE A 77 1.62 -8.27 -0.45
C PHE A 77 2.81 -8.03 0.47
N THR A 78 3.15 -6.78 0.71
CA THR A 78 4.32 -6.45 1.50
C THR A 78 4.03 -5.34 2.52
N GLY A 79 4.82 -5.31 3.57
CA GLY A 79 4.75 -4.27 4.59
C GLY A 79 5.70 -3.11 4.32
N LYS A 80 5.51 -2.03 5.04
CA LYS A 80 6.25 -0.77 4.84
C LYS A 80 7.77 -0.93 4.91
N ILE A 81 8.28 -1.80 5.78
CA ILE A 81 9.73 -2.01 5.96
C ILE A 81 10.38 -2.61 4.71
N GLU A 82 9.70 -3.53 4.05
CA GLU A 82 10.20 -4.14 2.82
C GLU A 82 10.10 -3.20 1.62
N VAL A 83 9.12 -2.29 1.63
CA VAL A 83 8.89 -1.33 0.56
C VAL A 83 10.11 -0.44 0.32
N GLU A 84 10.72 0.07 1.38
CA GLU A 84 11.90 0.93 1.27
C GLU A 84 13.08 0.22 0.60
N LYS A 85 13.21 -1.10 0.81
CA LYS A 85 14.24 -1.92 0.19
C LYS A 85 13.99 -2.15 -1.30
N MET A 86 12.73 -2.11 -1.72
CA MET A 86 12.33 -2.35 -3.11
C MET A 86 12.49 -1.14 -4.01
N GLU A 87 12.55 0.07 -3.46
CA GLU A 87 12.60 1.31 -4.24
C GLU A 87 13.72 1.29 -5.27
N LYS A 88 14.90 0.85 -4.87
CA LYS A 88 16.07 0.79 -5.73
C LYS A 88 15.94 -0.24 -6.85
N ASP A 89 15.33 -1.38 -6.55
CA ASP A 89 15.19 -2.48 -7.49
C ASP A 89 14.07 -2.25 -8.52
N LEU A 90 13.03 -1.54 -8.14
CA LEU A 90 11.87 -1.29 -8.99
C LEU A 90 12.01 -0.02 -9.84
N GLY A 91 12.90 0.90 -9.46
CA GLY A 91 13.17 2.11 -10.21
C GLY A 91 11.92 2.94 -10.50
N ASP A 92 11.66 3.19 -11.77
CA ASP A 92 10.54 4.03 -12.21
C ASP A 92 9.16 3.45 -11.88
N TYR A 93 9.07 2.15 -11.58
CA TYR A 93 7.80 1.49 -11.29
C TYR A 93 7.52 1.35 -9.80
N PHE A 94 8.29 2.04 -8.99
CA PHE A 94 8.05 2.13 -7.56
C PHE A 94 6.96 3.16 -7.28
N LEU A 95 5.80 2.69 -6.85
CA LEU A 95 4.63 3.50 -6.50
C LEU A 95 4.19 4.48 -7.61
N LYS A 96 4.40 4.11 -8.86
CA LYS A 96 4.06 4.96 -10.01
C LYS A 96 2.56 4.97 -10.30
N TYR A 97 1.93 3.81 -10.23
CA TYR A 97 0.51 3.63 -10.52
C TYR A 97 -0.30 3.41 -9.25
#